data_39fb6cb20272bf24220f3b6f58c38373
#
_entry.id   39fb6cb20272bf24220f3b6f58c38373
#
_cell.length_a   1.000
_cell.length_b   1.000
_cell.length_c   1.000
_cell.angle_alpha   90.00
_cell.angle_beta   90.00
_cell.angle_gamma   90.00
#
_symmetry.space_group_name_H-M   'P 1'
#
loop_
_entity.id
_entity.type
_entity.pdbx_description
1 polymer ?
#
loop_
_entity_poly.entity_id
_entity_poly.type
_entity_poly.pdbx_seq_one_letter_code
_entity_poly.pdbx_strand_id
1 'polypeptide(L)'
;MKIYETSVRKPISVALIFIGVIVFGLFSLKNLGVDHYPDIEVPYISVITMYPGGNAEDIETNITRVLEDQLNSIDNLDKITSKSKDNVSMITLEFEYGCDLTEAANDVRDIVSRTQSILPDDVEYPTVMKLSSSMMPIMMLSVTADESYAALAKILDDKLVNDLNRVNGIGSVAV
;
A
#
# COMPACT_ATOMS: atom_id res chain seq x y z
N MET A 1 33.45 14.94 -39.82
CA MET A 1 32.45 15.97 -40.13
C MET A 1 31.98 16.57 -38.81
N LYS A 2 32.13 17.89 -38.69
CA LYS A 2 31.67 18.52 -37.42
C LYS A 2 30.20 18.89 -37.57
N ILE A 3 29.38 18.56 -36.57
CA ILE A 3 27.90 18.70 -36.59
C ILE A 3 27.47 20.12 -37.01
N TYR A 4 28.21 21.15 -36.60
CA TYR A 4 27.91 22.54 -36.93
C TYR A 4 28.03 22.84 -38.42
N GLU A 5 28.98 22.21 -39.16
CA GLU A 5 29.20 22.43 -40.58
C GLU A 5 28.01 21.88 -41.41
N THR A 6 27.46 20.74 -40.97
CA THR A 6 26.26 20.16 -41.62
C THR A 6 25.00 20.99 -41.33
N SER A 7 24.91 21.58 -40.15
CA SER A 7 23.77 22.44 -39.75
C SER A 7 23.72 23.72 -40.59
N VAL A 8 24.86 24.34 -40.87
CA VAL A 8 24.92 25.55 -41.70
C VAL A 8 24.66 25.24 -43.18
N ARG A 9 25.11 24.08 -43.66
CA ARG A 9 24.92 23.68 -45.09
C ARG A 9 23.50 23.20 -45.42
N LYS A 10 22.74 22.69 -44.42
CA LYS A 10 21.39 22.14 -44.62
C LYS A 10 20.40 22.68 -43.57
N PRO A 11 20.09 24.00 -43.62
CA PRO A 11 19.25 24.65 -42.63
C PRO A 11 17.82 24.07 -42.55
N ILE A 12 17.25 23.66 -43.71
CA ILE A 12 15.91 23.09 -43.78
C ILE A 12 15.85 21.74 -43.04
N SER A 13 16.86 20.89 -43.20
CA SER A 13 16.91 19.60 -42.50
C SER A 13 17.03 19.77 -40.99
N VAL A 14 17.79 20.76 -40.55
CA VAL A 14 17.95 21.09 -39.14
C VAL A 14 16.63 21.63 -38.57
N ALA A 15 15.97 22.55 -39.27
CA ALA A 15 14.67 23.07 -38.86
C ALA A 15 13.62 21.97 -38.73
N LEU A 16 13.61 20.99 -39.61
CA LEU A 16 12.68 19.86 -39.60
C LEU A 16 12.92 18.94 -38.41
N ILE A 17 14.19 18.73 -38.03
CA ILE A 17 14.55 17.98 -36.80
C ILE A 17 14.07 18.73 -35.56
N PHE A 18 14.28 20.04 -35.46
CA PHE A 18 13.80 20.84 -34.34
C PHE A 18 12.28 20.83 -34.22
N ILE A 19 11.56 20.94 -35.32
CA ILE A 19 10.09 20.83 -35.35
C ILE A 19 9.67 19.43 -34.83
N GLY A 20 10.34 18.37 -35.28
CA GLY A 20 10.09 17.01 -34.78
C GLY A 20 10.28 16.90 -33.30
N VAL A 21 11.37 17.43 -32.75
CA VAL A 21 11.62 17.42 -31.31
C VAL A 21 10.55 18.19 -30.54
N ILE A 22 10.11 19.35 -31.04
CA ILE A 22 9.04 20.14 -30.41
C ILE A 22 7.72 19.38 -30.42
N VAL A 23 7.34 18.75 -31.53
CA VAL A 23 6.11 17.95 -31.64
C VAL A 23 6.16 16.76 -30.67
N PHE A 24 7.28 16.04 -30.62
CA PHE A 24 7.47 14.95 -29.67
C PHE A 24 7.42 15.43 -28.20
N GLY A 25 8.04 16.58 -27.91
CA GLY A 25 7.99 17.18 -26.57
C GLY A 25 6.58 17.54 -26.15
N LEU A 26 5.79 18.15 -27.03
CA LEU A 26 4.39 18.49 -26.76
C LEU A 26 3.50 17.25 -26.59
N PHE A 27 3.77 16.20 -27.37
CA PHE A 27 3.05 14.92 -27.22
C PHE A 27 3.39 14.23 -25.90
N SER A 28 4.68 14.21 -25.54
CA SER A 28 5.14 13.65 -24.26
C SER A 28 4.57 14.40 -23.06
N LEU A 29 4.48 15.72 -23.14
CA LEU A 29 3.92 16.57 -22.07
C LEU A 29 2.45 16.25 -21.78
N LYS A 30 1.65 15.93 -22.81
CA LYS A 30 0.24 15.55 -22.64
C LYS A 30 0.03 14.19 -21.99
N ASN A 31 1.00 13.30 -22.11
CA ASN A 31 0.95 11.95 -21.58
C ASN A 31 1.71 11.81 -20.25
N LEU A 32 2.26 12.90 -19.74
CA LEU A 32 2.90 12.91 -18.43
C LEU A 32 1.83 12.81 -17.35
N GLY A 33 1.79 11.69 -16.63
CA GLY A 33 0.98 11.54 -15.44
C GLY A 33 1.49 12.53 -14.37
N VAL A 34 0.58 13.26 -13.76
CA VAL A 34 0.90 14.15 -12.64
C VAL A 34 0.27 13.53 -11.39
N ASP A 35 1.10 12.98 -10.53
CA ASP A 35 0.67 12.51 -9.22
C ASP A 35 0.57 13.70 -8.26
N HIS A 36 -0.53 13.76 -7.50
CA HIS A 36 -0.76 14.83 -6.52
C HIS A 36 0.15 14.72 -5.31
N TYR A 37 0.62 13.50 -5.02
CA TYR A 37 1.53 13.21 -3.92
C TYR A 37 2.72 12.42 -4.46
N PRO A 38 3.94 12.75 -4.03
CA PRO A 38 5.08 11.88 -4.32
C PRO A 38 4.83 10.52 -3.68
N ASP A 39 5.24 9.44 -4.34
CA ASP A 39 5.27 8.10 -3.75
C ASP A 39 6.24 8.11 -2.56
N ILE A 40 5.70 8.44 -1.39
CA ILE A 40 6.44 8.32 -0.14
C ILE A 40 6.14 6.92 0.39
N GLU A 41 7.08 6.02 0.25
CA GLU A 41 7.04 4.76 0.97
C GLU A 41 7.20 5.06 2.46
N VAL A 42 6.09 5.04 3.19
CA VAL A 42 6.11 5.12 4.65
C VAL A 42 6.67 3.80 5.17
N PRO A 43 7.76 3.84 5.95
CA PRO A 43 8.46 2.62 6.35
C PRO A 43 7.73 1.89 7.49
N TYR A 44 6.45 1.61 7.29
CA TYR A 44 5.62 0.93 8.28
C TYR A 44 5.15 -0.44 7.80
N ILE A 45 5.27 -1.44 8.67
CA ILE A 45 4.68 -2.76 8.51
C ILE A 45 3.73 -3.01 9.66
N SER A 46 2.51 -3.46 9.37
CA SER A 46 1.52 -3.81 10.39
C SER A 46 1.31 -5.32 10.44
N VAL A 47 1.31 -5.85 11.65
CA VAL A 47 0.95 -7.24 11.96
C VAL A 47 -0.37 -7.24 12.71
N ILE A 48 -1.39 -7.84 12.13
CA ILE A 48 -2.73 -7.94 12.70
C ILE A 48 -3.02 -9.39 13.04
N THR A 49 -3.35 -9.66 14.29
CA THR A 49 -3.66 -11.00 14.80
C THR A 49 -5.05 -11.01 15.40
N MET A 50 -5.91 -11.89 14.93
CA MET A 50 -7.25 -12.07 15.48
C MET A 50 -7.27 -13.22 16.47
N TYR A 51 -7.91 -12.99 17.63
CA TYR A 51 -8.16 -13.99 18.66
C TYR A 51 -9.62 -13.89 19.10
N PRO A 52 -10.54 -14.61 18.44
CA PRO A 52 -11.96 -14.56 18.76
C PRO A 52 -12.23 -14.98 20.20
N GLY A 53 -12.95 -14.16 20.95
CA GLY A 53 -13.29 -14.40 22.36
C GLY A 53 -12.24 -13.95 23.37
N GLY A 54 -11.06 -13.49 22.95
CA GLY A 54 -10.05 -12.92 23.84
C GLY A 54 -10.40 -11.49 24.27
N ASN A 55 -10.20 -11.19 25.55
CA ASN A 55 -10.25 -9.81 26.03
C ASN A 55 -8.91 -9.10 25.80
N ALA A 56 -8.89 -7.77 25.92
CA ALA A 56 -7.71 -6.95 25.63
C ALA A 56 -6.47 -7.32 26.47
N GLU A 57 -6.66 -7.72 27.74
CA GLU A 57 -5.58 -8.10 28.67
C GLU A 57 -4.98 -9.47 28.28
N ASP A 58 -5.82 -10.43 27.94
CA ASP A 58 -5.38 -11.75 27.45
C ASP A 58 -4.62 -11.64 26.14
N ILE A 59 -5.11 -10.79 25.23
CA ILE A 59 -4.47 -10.53 23.93
C ILE A 59 -3.12 -9.85 24.12
N GLU A 60 -3.05 -8.87 25.02
CA GLU A 60 -1.77 -8.22 25.33
C GLU A 60 -0.75 -9.23 25.84
N THR A 61 -1.14 -10.04 26.82
CA THR A 61 -0.20 -10.93 27.53
C THR A 61 0.23 -12.12 26.68
N ASN A 62 -0.72 -12.77 26.00
CA ASN A 62 -0.49 -14.06 25.33
C ASN A 62 -0.16 -13.92 23.85
N ILE A 63 -0.42 -12.76 23.23
CA ILE A 63 -0.24 -12.57 21.79
C ILE A 63 0.68 -11.38 21.53
N THR A 64 0.26 -10.18 21.94
CA THR A 64 0.97 -8.94 21.58
C THR A 64 2.39 -8.94 22.11
N ARG A 65 2.58 -9.19 23.39
CA ARG A 65 3.91 -9.22 24.03
C ARG A 65 4.79 -10.32 23.46
N VAL A 66 4.24 -11.51 23.20
CA VAL A 66 5.00 -12.62 22.60
C VAL A 66 5.51 -12.27 21.21
N LEU A 67 4.65 -11.65 20.39
CA LEU A 67 5.04 -11.20 19.05
C LEU A 67 6.03 -10.03 19.11
N GLU A 68 5.82 -9.05 19.99
CA GLU A 68 6.74 -7.92 20.18
C GLU A 68 8.15 -8.38 20.55
N ASP A 69 8.28 -9.29 21.50
CA ASP A 69 9.56 -9.81 21.95
C ASP A 69 10.36 -10.46 20.81
N GLN A 70 9.68 -11.14 19.89
CA GLN A 70 10.30 -11.77 18.72
C GLN A 70 10.59 -10.76 17.61
N LEU A 71 9.67 -9.83 17.35
CA LEU A 71 9.80 -8.82 16.31
C LEU A 71 10.86 -7.75 16.63
N ASN A 72 11.14 -7.53 17.93
CA ASN A 72 12.15 -6.56 18.36
C ASN A 72 13.59 -6.90 17.93
N SER A 73 13.81 -8.12 17.42
CA SER A 73 15.11 -8.57 16.92
C SER A 73 15.37 -8.29 15.44
N ILE A 74 14.43 -7.63 14.77
CA ILE A 74 14.50 -7.34 13.31
C ILE A 74 15.50 -6.19 13.07
N ASP A 75 16.32 -6.35 12.04
CA ASP A 75 17.27 -5.34 11.62
C ASP A 75 16.56 -4.08 11.05
N ASN A 76 17.16 -2.91 11.26
CA ASN A 76 16.64 -1.60 10.83
C ASN A 76 15.27 -1.21 11.41
N LEU A 77 14.86 -1.85 12.50
CA LEU A 77 13.65 -1.48 13.23
C LEU A 77 13.94 -0.25 14.08
N ASP A 78 13.18 0.84 13.86
CA ASP A 78 13.29 2.07 14.65
C ASP A 78 12.35 2.04 15.86
N LYS A 79 11.09 1.62 15.64
CA LYS A 79 10.08 1.63 16.71
C LYS A 79 9.03 0.56 16.52
N ILE A 80 8.57 -0.01 17.66
CA ILE A 80 7.37 -0.85 17.73
C ILE A 80 6.28 -0.10 18.48
N THR A 81 5.07 -0.14 17.95
CA THR A 81 3.87 0.37 18.62
C THR A 81 2.77 -0.67 18.49
N SER A 82 2.19 -1.07 19.62
CA SER A 82 1.12 -2.06 19.66
C SER A 82 -0.17 -1.51 20.21
N LYS A 83 -1.27 -2.16 19.84
CA LYS A 83 -2.60 -1.88 20.35
C LYS A 83 -3.38 -3.17 20.48
N SER A 84 -3.64 -3.55 21.72
CA SER A 84 -4.49 -4.70 22.07
C SER A 84 -5.92 -4.23 22.33
N LYS A 85 -6.88 -4.89 21.69
CA LYS A 85 -8.32 -4.70 21.90
C LYS A 85 -8.97 -6.07 21.99
N ASP A 86 -10.23 -6.10 22.43
CA ASP A 86 -11.02 -7.34 22.42
C ASP A 86 -11.03 -7.95 21.02
N ASN A 87 -10.68 -9.21 20.93
CA ASN A 87 -10.57 -10.04 19.72
C ASN A 87 -9.43 -9.69 18.75
N VAL A 88 -8.62 -8.62 18.96
CA VAL A 88 -7.59 -8.23 17.99
C VAL A 88 -6.35 -7.62 18.63
N SER A 89 -5.18 -8.09 18.17
CA SER A 89 -3.87 -7.44 18.36
C SER A 89 -3.43 -6.77 17.07
N MET A 90 -2.94 -5.54 17.17
CA MET A 90 -2.35 -4.79 16.07
C MET A 90 -0.98 -4.30 16.51
N ILE A 91 0.06 -4.73 15.80
CA ILE A 91 1.44 -4.32 16.03
C ILE A 91 1.90 -3.56 14.79
N THR A 92 2.40 -2.34 14.98
CA THR A 92 2.94 -1.51 13.91
C THR A 92 4.45 -1.37 14.13
N LEU A 93 5.19 -1.77 13.13
CA LEU A 93 6.65 -1.73 13.06
C LEU A 93 7.05 -0.54 12.19
N GLU A 94 7.82 0.38 12.74
CA GLU A 94 8.41 1.51 12.04
C GLU A 94 9.89 1.19 11.77
N PHE A 95 10.30 1.26 10.52
CA PHE A 95 11.65 0.96 10.07
C PHE A 95 12.41 2.24 9.74
N GLU A 96 13.73 2.17 9.72
CA GLU A 96 14.56 3.28 9.29
C GLU A 96 14.28 3.67 7.82
N TYR A 97 14.36 4.97 7.52
CA TYR A 97 14.19 5.46 6.14
C TYR A 97 15.27 4.92 5.22
N GLY A 98 14.84 4.38 4.07
CA GLY A 98 15.75 3.84 3.05
C GLY A 98 16.05 2.35 3.18
N CYS A 99 15.46 1.64 4.16
CA CYS A 99 15.51 0.19 4.20
C CYS A 99 14.62 -0.43 3.09
N ASP A 100 14.95 -1.63 2.64
CA ASP A 100 14.09 -2.38 1.73
C ASP A 100 12.90 -2.97 2.50
N LEU A 101 11.74 -2.30 2.39
CA LEU A 101 10.50 -2.74 3.02
C LEU A 101 9.99 -4.10 2.52
N THR A 102 10.47 -4.57 1.37
CA THR A 102 10.09 -5.90 0.87
C THR A 102 10.85 -6.98 1.61
N GLU A 103 12.14 -6.78 1.81
CA GLU A 103 12.99 -7.64 2.63
C GLU A 103 12.51 -7.63 4.08
N ALA A 104 12.33 -6.46 4.68
CA ALA A 104 11.81 -6.31 6.04
C ALA A 104 10.46 -7.01 6.24
N ALA A 105 9.53 -6.91 5.26
CA ALA A 105 8.25 -7.61 5.36
C ALA A 105 8.38 -9.13 5.26
N ASN A 106 9.37 -9.66 4.56
CA ASN A 106 9.65 -11.08 4.53
C ASN A 106 10.22 -11.55 5.87
N ASP A 107 11.15 -10.80 6.46
CA ASP A 107 11.70 -11.09 7.79
C ASP A 107 10.63 -11.10 8.87
N VAL A 108 9.72 -10.10 8.84
CA VAL A 108 8.54 -10.08 9.72
C VAL A 108 7.69 -11.33 9.53
N ARG A 109 7.38 -11.75 8.28
CA ARG A 109 6.60 -12.97 8.02
C ARG A 109 7.28 -14.22 8.54
N ASP A 110 8.59 -14.31 8.38
CA ASP A 110 9.37 -15.46 8.83
C ASP A 110 9.38 -15.57 10.37
N ILE A 111 9.50 -14.45 11.07
CA ILE A 111 9.41 -14.40 12.53
C ILE A 111 8.01 -14.76 13.00
N VAL A 112 6.97 -14.14 12.41
CA VAL A 112 5.57 -14.42 12.72
C VAL A 112 5.24 -15.90 12.52
N SER A 113 5.70 -16.49 11.41
CA SER A 113 5.50 -17.91 11.11
C SER A 113 6.14 -18.83 12.15
N ARG A 114 7.34 -18.50 12.62
CA ARG A 114 8.01 -19.26 13.69
C ARG A 114 7.32 -19.09 15.03
N THR A 115 6.83 -17.89 15.31
CA THR A 115 6.17 -17.56 16.58
C THR A 115 4.78 -18.17 16.67
N GLN A 116 4.13 -18.52 15.55
CA GLN A 116 2.80 -19.14 15.52
C GLN A 116 2.70 -20.40 16.41
N SER A 117 3.77 -21.20 16.50
CA SER A 117 3.79 -22.41 17.32
C SER A 117 3.81 -22.14 18.83
N ILE A 118 4.03 -20.91 19.24
CA ILE A 118 4.09 -20.47 20.64
C ILE A 118 2.77 -19.80 21.05
N LEU A 119 1.99 -19.33 20.07
CA LEU A 119 0.69 -18.70 20.31
C LEU A 119 -0.38 -19.74 20.67
N PRO A 120 -1.45 -19.35 21.38
CA PRO A 120 -2.59 -20.24 21.67
C PRO A 120 -3.23 -20.82 20.39
N ASP A 121 -3.76 -22.05 20.48
CA ASP A 121 -4.31 -22.78 19.31
C ASP A 121 -5.48 -22.09 18.61
N ASP A 122 -6.26 -21.27 19.35
CA ASP A 122 -7.43 -20.56 18.84
C ASP A 122 -7.07 -19.20 18.16
N VAL A 123 -5.79 -18.84 18.09
CA VAL A 123 -5.33 -17.61 17.44
C VAL A 123 -5.28 -17.78 15.94
N GLU A 124 -5.95 -16.91 15.21
CA GLU A 124 -5.85 -16.88 13.75
C GLU A 124 -4.43 -16.51 13.32
N TYR A 125 -4.02 -17.00 12.13
CA TYR A 125 -2.70 -16.71 11.58
C TYR A 125 -2.50 -15.21 11.41
N PRO A 126 -1.43 -14.60 11.98
CA PRO A 126 -1.22 -13.17 11.90
C PRO A 126 -1.03 -12.69 10.46
N THR A 127 -1.73 -11.64 10.09
CA THR A 127 -1.62 -11.02 8.76
C THR A 127 -0.58 -9.91 8.77
N VAL A 128 0.41 -10.00 7.89
CA VAL A 128 1.47 -9.00 7.73
C VAL A 128 1.19 -8.14 6.50
N MET A 129 1.05 -6.83 6.70
CA MET A 129 0.76 -5.86 5.65
C MET A 129 1.76 -4.71 5.67
N LYS A 130 2.28 -4.33 4.49
CA LYS A 130 3.02 -3.07 4.33
C LYS A 130 2.01 -1.92 4.23
N LEU A 131 2.21 -0.87 5.03
CA LEU A 131 1.43 0.35 4.89
C LEU A 131 2.01 1.18 3.74
N SER A 132 1.18 1.50 2.76
CA SER A 132 1.56 2.30 1.59
C SER A 132 0.60 3.49 1.45
N SER A 133 1.11 4.59 0.95
CA SER A 133 0.28 5.75 0.57
C SER A 133 -0.77 5.39 -0.48
N SER A 134 -0.51 4.36 -1.30
CA SER A 134 -1.47 3.84 -2.29
C SER A 134 -2.70 3.16 -1.68
N MET A 135 -2.69 2.84 -0.37
CA MET A 135 -3.87 2.31 0.35
C MET A 135 -4.86 3.41 0.75
N MET A 136 -4.49 4.68 0.62
CA MET A 136 -5.41 5.78 0.91
C MET A 136 -6.52 5.85 -0.14
N PRO A 137 -7.80 5.89 0.27
CA PRO A 137 -8.89 6.04 -0.68
C PRO A 137 -8.81 7.42 -1.37
N ILE A 138 -8.80 7.42 -2.68
CA ILE A 138 -8.79 8.66 -3.48
C ILE A 138 -10.17 9.32 -3.54
N MET A 139 -11.24 8.55 -3.24
CA MET A 139 -12.62 9.02 -3.26
C MET A 139 -13.45 8.25 -2.24
N MET A 140 -14.25 8.96 -1.47
CA MET A 140 -15.26 8.39 -0.59
C MET A 140 -16.64 8.89 -1.03
N LEU A 141 -17.53 7.96 -1.31
CA LEU A 141 -18.91 8.26 -1.75
C LEU A 141 -19.89 7.84 -0.66
N SER A 142 -20.83 8.71 -0.34
CA SER A 142 -21.95 8.37 0.53
C SER A 142 -23.19 8.07 -0.32
N VAL A 143 -23.78 6.90 -0.11
CA VAL A 143 -24.99 6.48 -0.83
C VAL A 143 -26.11 6.30 0.18
N THR A 144 -27.28 6.88 -0.13
CA THR A 144 -28.49 6.76 0.69
C THR A 144 -29.64 6.20 -0.16
N ALA A 145 -30.44 5.33 0.43
CA ALA A 145 -31.64 4.78 -0.16
C ALA A 145 -32.68 4.47 0.92
N ASP A 146 -33.92 4.31 0.54
CA ASP A 146 -35.01 3.92 1.44
C ASP A 146 -35.04 2.41 1.75
N GLU A 147 -34.04 1.68 1.30
CA GLU A 147 -33.86 0.24 1.50
C GLU A 147 -33.12 -0.08 2.80
N SER A 148 -33.23 -1.34 3.26
CA SER A 148 -32.43 -1.80 4.41
C SER A 148 -30.93 -1.80 4.07
N TYR A 149 -30.09 -1.60 5.08
CA TYR A 149 -28.61 -1.56 4.90
C TYR A 149 -28.06 -2.79 4.16
N ALA A 150 -28.57 -3.98 4.48
CA ALA A 150 -28.12 -5.22 3.82
C ALA A 150 -28.56 -5.29 2.34
N ALA A 151 -29.74 -4.79 2.01
CA ALA A 151 -30.21 -4.74 0.63
C ALA A 151 -29.43 -3.70 -0.17
N LEU A 152 -29.16 -2.54 0.43
CA LEU A 152 -28.36 -1.49 -0.19
C LEU A 152 -26.93 -1.95 -0.47
N ALA A 153 -26.27 -2.58 0.50
CA ALA A 153 -24.92 -3.12 0.33
C ALA A 153 -24.85 -4.11 -0.85
N LYS A 154 -25.82 -5.02 -0.95
CA LYS A 154 -25.89 -5.98 -2.06
C LYS A 154 -26.10 -5.30 -3.41
N ILE A 155 -26.97 -4.29 -3.49
CA ILE A 155 -27.19 -3.54 -4.74
C ILE A 155 -25.94 -2.78 -5.16
N LEU A 156 -25.20 -2.19 -4.20
CA LEU A 156 -23.97 -1.49 -4.46
C LEU A 156 -22.89 -2.45 -4.97
N ASP A 157 -22.74 -3.61 -4.34
CA ASP A 157 -21.76 -4.62 -4.73
C ASP A 157 -22.06 -5.15 -6.14
N ASP A 158 -23.30 -5.53 -6.42
CA ASP A 158 -23.70 -6.11 -7.70
C ASP A 158 -23.65 -5.12 -8.88
N LYS A 159 -23.99 -3.85 -8.66
CA LYS A 159 -24.14 -2.87 -9.74
C LYS A 159 -23.02 -1.84 -9.81
N LEU A 160 -22.60 -1.29 -8.67
CA LEU A 160 -21.66 -0.19 -8.67
C LEU A 160 -20.20 -0.66 -8.58
N VAL A 161 -19.91 -1.57 -7.65
CA VAL A 161 -18.56 -2.08 -7.42
C VAL A 161 -18.04 -2.80 -8.66
N ASN A 162 -18.87 -3.66 -9.25
CA ASN A 162 -18.51 -4.41 -10.45
C ASN A 162 -18.25 -3.52 -11.67
N ASP A 163 -19.02 -2.47 -11.84
CA ASP A 163 -18.88 -1.54 -12.96
C ASP A 163 -17.65 -0.63 -12.76
N LEU A 164 -17.43 -0.16 -11.54
CA LEU A 164 -16.26 0.67 -11.21
C LEU A 164 -14.96 -0.11 -11.31
N ASN A 165 -14.90 -1.35 -10.84
CA ASN A 165 -13.70 -2.20 -10.94
C ASN A 165 -13.28 -2.51 -12.39
N ARG A 166 -14.17 -2.32 -13.36
CA ARG A 166 -13.87 -2.48 -14.80
C ARG A 166 -13.27 -1.23 -15.44
N VAL A 167 -13.29 -0.11 -14.74
CA VAL A 167 -12.73 1.15 -15.27
C VAL A 167 -11.21 1.11 -15.15
N ASN A 168 -10.52 1.35 -16.25
CA ASN A 168 -9.06 1.40 -16.28
C ASN A 168 -8.53 2.49 -15.33
N GLY A 169 -7.65 2.12 -14.41
CA GLY A 169 -7.04 3.03 -13.45
C GLY A 169 -7.64 2.97 -12.05
N ILE A 170 -8.70 2.19 -11.81
CA ILE A 170 -9.23 1.92 -10.48
C ILE A 170 -8.54 0.68 -9.92
N GLY A 171 -7.91 0.81 -8.75
CA GLY A 171 -7.21 -0.28 -8.08
C GLY A 171 -8.15 -1.19 -7.30
N SER A 172 -9.05 -0.62 -6.50
CA SER A 172 -10.06 -1.37 -5.74
C SER A 172 -11.23 -0.46 -5.33
N VAL A 173 -12.39 -1.04 -5.19
CA VAL A 173 -13.59 -0.40 -4.65
C VAL A 173 -14.10 -1.26 -3.50
N ALA A 174 -14.33 -0.66 -2.33
CA ALA A 174 -14.88 -1.31 -1.14
C ALA A 174 -16.18 -0.62 -0.72
N VAL A 175 -17.15 -1.40 -0.25
CA VAL A 175 -18.47 -0.94 0.30
C VAL A 175 -18.54 -1.28 1.77
#